data_cca836dfd093f9106ce7073d2ce3e31d
#
_entry.id   cca836dfd093f9106ce7073d2ce3e31d
#
_cell.length_a   1.000
_cell.length_b   1.000
_cell.length_c   1.000
_cell.angle_alpha   90.00
_cell.angle_beta   90.00
_cell.angle_gamma   90.00
#
_symmetry.space_group_name_H-M   'P 1'
#
loop_
_entity.id
_entity.type
_entity.pdbx_description
1 polymer ?
#
loop_
_entity_poly.entity_id
_entity_poly.type
_entity_poly.pdbx_seq_one_letter_code
_entity_poly.pdbx_strand_id
1 'polypeptide(L)'
;MPRFLSALLLLAAFAAQAFDEKLALKESQAALGRQVGNYVLRDSEGRTVRLQDLRGKPLVVNFVYTGCFQVCPATTQFLAGAVKEAERALGPGAFRVATIGFNLPFDTPQAMKAFARKNGAASPNWLFLTPDAETLPALVADFGFRYEATPAGFDHLLQVSIVDQQGRIYRQVYGDSFDAPLFVGPLLQLAQNAPVPAGSVQAFLEQVKLLCTVYDPSAGRYRLNYVVIIELLVGTSVMLGGIGFVAVEWRRRRRTHARG
;
A
#
# COMPACT_ATOMS: atom_id res chain seq x y z
N MET A 1 24.73 -39.55 39.26
CA MET A 1 24.78 -38.89 37.95
C MET A 1 23.37 -38.57 37.36
N PRO A 2 22.48 -37.83 38.09
CA PRO A 2 21.22 -37.42 37.46
C PRO A 2 20.98 -35.89 37.50
N ARG A 3 22.06 -35.07 37.55
CA ARG A 3 21.90 -33.59 37.61
C ARG A 3 22.18 -32.85 36.31
N PHE A 4 22.59 -33.53 35.26
CA PHE A 4 22.88 -32.94 33.93
C PHE A 4 21.70 -32.99 32.93
N LEU A 5 20.66 -33.79 33.22
CA LEU A 5 19.49 -33.90 32.31
C LEU A 5 18.46 -32.78 32.50
N SER A 6 18.46 -32.11 33.66
CA SER A 6 17.47 -31.03 33.94
C SER A 6 17.83 -29.66 33.36
N ALA A 7 19.10 -29.46 32.94
CA ALA A 7 19.55 -28.21 32.36
C ALA A 7 19.26 -28.08 30.85
N LEU A 8 18.98 -29.22 30.17
CA LEU A 8 18.73 -29.23 28.72
C LEU A 8 17.28 -28.98 28.31
N LEU A 9 16.34 -29.00 29.28
CA LEU A 9 14.92 -28.83 29.05
C LEU A 9 14.42 -27.38 29.17
N LEU A 10 15.28 -26.42 29.54
CA LEU A 10 14.94 -25.01 29.72
C LEU A 10 15.33 -24.13 28.52
N LEU A 11 15.92 -24.71 27.45
CA LEU A 11 16.29 -23.97 26.24
C LEU A 11 15.27 -24.06 25.09
N ALA A 12 14.13 -24.67 25.33
CA ALA A 12 13.11 -24.86 24.30
C ALA A 12 11.85 -24.04 24.60
N ALA A 13 11.84 -22.73 24.40
CA ALA A 13 10.61 -21.98 24.13
C ALA A 13 10.81 -20.45 24.06
N PHE A 14 11.73 -19.97 23.25
CA PHE A 14 11.57 -18.66 22.63
C PHE A 14 11.66 -18.84 21.12
N ALA A 15 10.65 -19.51 20.56
CA ALA A 15 10.33 -19.31 19.16
C ALA A 15 9.75 -17.89 19.08
N ALA A 16 10.62 -16.92 18.80
CA ALA A 16 10.16 -15.60 18.38
C ALA A 16 9.27 -15.89 17.16
N GLN A 17 7.96 -15.70 17.32
CA GLN A 17 7.05 -15.79 16.19
C GLN A 17 7.46 -14.68 15.23
N ALA A 18 7.99 -15.08 14.08
CA ALA A 18 8.30 -14.15 13.02
C ALA A 18 6.99 -13.50 12.55
N PHE A 19 7.04 -12.20 12.27
CA PHE A 19 5.90 -11.46 11.73
C PHE A 19 5.34 -12.17 10.48
N ASP A 20 4.06 -12.46 10.49
CA ASP A 20 3.38 -13.11 9.36
C ASP A 20 2.98 -12.08 8.30
N GLU A 21 3.91 -11.79 7.37
CA GLU A 21 3.66 -10.88 6.25
C GLU A 21 2.48 -11.32 5.36
N LYS A 22 2.26 -12.63 5.19
CA LYS A 22 1.16 -13.14 4.36
C LYS A 22 -0.19 -12.85 5.01
N LEU A 23 -0.28 -13.04 6.32
CA LEU A 23 -1.48 -12.69 7.07
C LEU A 23 -1.70 -11.18 7.06
N ALA A 24 -0.66 -10.38 7.30
CA ALA A 24 -0.74 -8.93 7.26
C ALA A 24 -1.19 -8.42 5.87
N LEU A 25 -0.65 -8.98 4.79
CA LEU A 25 -1.09 -8.66 3.43
C LEU A 25 -2.55 -9.05 3.19
N LYS A 26 -2.98 -10.23 3.66
CA LYS A 26 -4.36 -10.69 3.55
C LYS A 26 -5.32 -9.75 4.28
N GLU A 27 -4.99 -9.34 5.50
CA GLU A 27 -5.80 -8.39 6.30
C GLU A 27 -5.88 -7.02 5.62
N SER A 28 -4.77 -6.52 5.10
CA SER A 28 -4.69 -5.26 4.36
C SER A 28 -5.54 -5.30 3.08
N GLN A 29 -5.47 -6.38 2.30
CA GLN A 29 -6.29 -6.55 1.09
C GLN A 29 -7.78 -6.71 1.42
N ALA A 30 -8.12 -7.37 2.53
CA ALA A 30 -9.50 -7.51 2.99
C ALA A 30 -10.13 -6.18 3.46
N ALA A 31 -9.33 -5.15 3.67
CA ALA A 31 -9.82 -3.81 4.00
C ALA A 31 -10.28 -3.00 2.77
N LEU A 32 -9.97 -3.44 1.55
CA LEU A 32 -10.43 -2.76 0.33
C LEU A 32 -11.96 -2.68 0.28
N GLY A 33 -12.47 -1.48 -0.02
CA GLY A 33 -13.91 -1.17 -0.02
C GLY A 33 -14.51 -0.93 1.37
N ARG A 34 -13.76 -1.16 2.45
CA ARG A 34 -14.24 -0.92 3.82
C ARG A 34 -14.44 0.56 4.07
N GLN A 35 -15.54 0.89 4.72
CA GLN A 35 -15.83 2.23 5.22
C GLN A 35 -15.01 2.47 6.48
N VAL A 36 -14.12 3.46 6.45
CA VAL A 36 -13.36 3.88 7.63
C VAL A 36 -14.28 4.55 8.63
N GLY A 37 -14.17 4.17 9.89
CA GLY A 37 -14.94 4.69 11.01
C GLY A 37 -14.70 6.19 11.29
N ASN A 38 -15.53 6.73 12.14
CA ASN A 38 -15.44 8.14 12.56
C ASN A 38 -14.53 8.26 13.79
N TYR A 39 -13.24 8.30 13.56
CA TYR A 39 -12.24 8.40 14.61
C TYR A 39 -11.91 9.86 14.93
N VAL A 40 -11.63 10.12 16.20
CA VAL A 40 -11.19 11.42 16.70
C VAL A 40 -9.72 11.32 17.06
N LEU A 41 -8.91 12.16 16.45
CA LEU A 41 -7.46 12.19 16.63
C LEU A 41 -7.02 13.61 17.02
N ARG A 42 -5.75 13.75 17.39
CA ARG A 42 -5.12 15.04 17.63
C ARG A 42 -4.08 15.32 16.55
N ASP A 43 -4.08 16.55 16.02
CA ASP A 43 -3.04 16.97 15.11
C ASP A 43 -1.73 17.35 15.84
N SER A 44 -0.70 17.68 15.08
CA SER A 44 0.62 18.09 15.61
C SER A 44 0.60 19.37 16.46
N GLU A 45 -0.49 20.13 16.45
CA GLU A 45 -0.73 21.29 17.31
C GLU A 45 -1.64 20.97 18.50
N GLY A 46 -2.04 19.69 18.67
CA GLY A 46 -2.94 19.22 19.72
C GLY A 46 -4.43 19.49 19.47
N ARG A 47 -4.79 20.00 18.29
CA ARG A 47 -6.19 20.26 17.93
C ARG A 47 -6.90 18.96 17.58
N THR A 48 -8.19 18.91 17.90
CA THR A 48 -9.03 17.75 17.55
C THR A 48 -9.30 17.72 16.05
N VAL A 49 -9.07 16.57 15.44
CA VAL A 49 -9.37 16.28 14.03
C VAL A 49 -10.24 15.01 13.97
N ARG A 50 -11.40 15.11 13.32
CA ARG A 50 -12.23 13.95 13.04
C ARG A 50 -11.94 13.46 11.63
N LEU A 51 -11.70 12.17 11.45
CA LEU A 51 -11.43 11.61 10.11
C LEU A 51 -12.58 11.85 9.13
N GLN A 52 -13.82 11.86 9.61
CA GLN A 52 -14.98 12.20 8.79
C GLN A 52 -14.93 13.62 8.20
N ASP A 53 -14.29 14.57 8.88
CA ASP A 53 -14.17 15.96 8.41
C ASP A 53 -13.13 16.09 7.27
N LEU A 54 -12.37 15.02 7.01
CA LEU A 54 -11.44 14.92 5.90
C LEU A 54 -12.09 14.36 4.63
N ARG A 55 -13.36 13.91 4.68
CA ARG A 55 -14.13 13.45 3.51
C ARG A 55 -14.36 14.57 2.51
N GLY A 56 -14.86 14.21 1.32
CA GLY A 56 -15.08 15.13 0.20
C GLY A 56 -13.87 15.33 -0.71
N LYS A 57 -12.70 14.82 -0.29
CA LYS A 57 -11.48 14.70 -1.11
C LYS A 57 -10.82 13.34 -0.85
N PRO A 58 -10.09 12.78 -1.82
CA PRO A 58 -9.27 11.62 -1.56
C PRO A 58 -8.31 11.86 -0.38
N LEU A 59 -8.15 10.84 0.47
CA LEU A 59 -7.27 10.89 1.62
C LEU A 59 -6.22 9.78 1.51
N VAL A 60 -4.96 10.17 1.57
CA VAL A 60 -3.83 9.24 1.68
C VAL A 60 -3.52 9.03 3.15
N VAL A 61 -3.46 7.77 3.60
CA VAL A 61 -3.18 7.44 5.00
C VAL A 61 -1.99 6.50 5.06
N ASN A 62 -1.02 6.82 5.92
CA ASN A 62 0.05 5.91 6.30
C ASN A 62 0.27 5.92 7.81
N PHE A 63 0.82 4.82 8.33
CA PHE A 63 1.13 4.64 9.74
C PHE A 63 2.64 4.72 9.96
N VAL A 64 3.05 5.41 11.03
CA VAL A 64 4.46 5.53 11.42
C VAL A 64 4.61 5.41 12.93
N TYR A 65 5.84 5.13 13.39
CA TYR A 65 6.20 5.40 14.78
C TYR A 65 7.45 6.28 14.82
N THR A 66 7.41 7.32 15.66
CA THR A 66 8.43 8.37 15.65
C THR A 66 9.78 7.91 16.15
N GLY A 67 9.84 6.79 16.88
CA GLY A 67 11.06 6.12 17.31
C GLY A 67 11.78 5.29 16.25
N CYS A 68 11.24 5.18 15.05
CA CYS A 68 11.88 4.49 13.93
C CYS A 68 13.04 5.34 13.37
N PHE A 69 14.25 4.73 13.27
CA PHE A 69 15.43 5.47 12.84
C PHE A 69 15.74 5.34 11.35
N GLN A 70 15.23 4.34 10.66
CA GLN A 70 15.60 4.02 9.27
C GLN A 70 14.41 4.01 8.32
N VAL A 71 13.48 3.06 8.49
CA VAL A 71 12.43 2.79 7.51
C VAL A 71 11.39 3.89 7.45
N CYS A 72 10.80 4.30 8.59
CA CYS A 72 9.76 5.34 8.58
C CYS A 72 10.24 6.71 8.06
N PRO A 73 11.47 7.19 8.39
CA PRO A 73 12.01 8.38 7.74
C PRO A 73 12.15 8.23 6.23
N ALA A 74 12.72 7.12 5.75
CA ALA A 74 12.96 6.89 4.32
C ALA A 74 11.63 6.82 3.54
N THR A 75 10.66 6.03 4.03
CA THR A 75 9.34 5.91 3.40
C THR A 75 8.55 7.23 3.44
N THR A 76 8.69 8.02 4.52
CA THR A 76 8.04 9.34 4.59
C THR A 76 8.64 10.33 3.60
N GLN A 77 9.97 10.34 3.43
CA GLN A 77 10.64 11.19 2.43
C GLN A 77 10.26 10.76 1.00
N PHE A 78 10.19 9.44 0.75
CA PHE A 78 9.73 8.91 -0.52
C PHE A 78 8.27 9.32 -0.79
N LEU A 79 7.38 9.15 0.18
CA LEU A 79 5.99 9.58 0.08
C LEU A 79 5.87 11.09 -0.16
N ALA A 80 6.75 11.91 0.43
CA ALA A 80 6.78 13.35 0.19
C ALA A 80 7.12 13.69 -1.28
N GLY A 81 7.99 12.91 -1.90
CA GLY A 81 8.26 12.98 -3.34
C GLY A 81 7.02 12.64 -4.17
N ALA A 82 6.38 11.52 -3.88
CA ALA A 82 5.18 11.05 -4.57
C ALA A 82 3.98 12.02 -4.40
N VAL A 83 3.81 12.60 -3.21
CA VAL A 83 2.79 13.63 -2.95
C VAL A 83 3.02 14.87 -3.80
N LYS A 84 4.26 15.37 -3.90
CA LYS A 84 4.59 16.52 -4.77
C LYS A 84 4.29 16.22 -6.24
N GLU A 85 4.53 15.00 -6.68
CA GLU A 85 4.23 14.57 -8.04
C GLU A 85 2.72 14.50 -8.29
N ALA A 86 1.96 13.93 -7.37
CA ALA A 86 0.51 13.92 -7.41
C ALA A 86 -0.08 15.35 -7.39
N GLU A 87 0.45 16.25 -6.58
CA GLU A 87 0.03 17.66 -6.55
C GLU A 87 0.30 18.40 -7.87
N ARG A 88 1.42 18.08 -8.57
CA ARG A 88 1.66 18.62 -9.92
C ARG A 88 0.65 18.12 -10.95
N ALA A 89 0.25 16.85 -10.84
CA ALA A 89 -0.68 16.23 -11.78
C ALA A 89 -2.15 16.65 -11.55
N LEU A 90 -2.55 16.83 -10.29
CA LEU A 90 -3.94 17.04 -9.87
C LEU A 90 -4.26 18.47 -9.47
N GLY A 91 -3.25 19.27 -9.20
CA GLY A 91 -3.35 20.58 -8.59
C GLY A 91 -3.23 20.54 -7.05
N PRO A 92 -2.84 21.69 -6.45
CA PRO A 92 -2.67 21.79 -5.00
C PRO A 92 -4.01 21.60 -4.28
N GLY A 93 -3.99 20.80 -3.22
CA GLY A 93 -5.18 20.55 -2.39
C GLY A 93 -6.25 19.66 -3.03
N ALA A 94 -5.94 18.97 -4.14
CA ALA A 94 -6.86 18.00 -4.77
C ALA A 94 -7.10 16.78 -3.87
N PHE A 95 -6.18 16.44 -3.00
CA PHE A 95 -6.27 15.37 -2.00
C PHE A 95 -5.64 15.81 -0.68
N ARG A 96 -5.77 15.02 0.35
CA ARG A 96 -5.14 15.21 1.67
C ARG A 96 -4.26 14.04 2.01
N VAL A 97 -3.30 14.27 2.91
CA VAL A 97 -2.45 13.21 3.47
C VAL A 97 -2.57 13.22 4.98
N ALA A 98 -2.68 12.06 5.59
CA ALA A 98 -2.68 11.85 7.03
C ALA A 98 -1.65 10.79 7.40
N THR A 99 -0.62 11.19 8.12
CA THR A 99 0.33 10.27 8.74
C THR A 99 -0.07 10.08 10.19
N ILE A 100 -0.30 8.84 10.60
CA ILE A 100 -0.85 8.48 11.92
C ILE A 100 0.22 7.76 12.73
N GLY A 101 0.53 8.29 13.92
CA GLY A 101 1.42 7.64 14.88
C GLY A 101 0.72 6.47 15.57
N PHE A 102 1.38 5.31 15.66
CA PHE A 102 0.78 4.12 16.30
C PHE A 102 1.50 3.62 17.54
N ASN A 103 2.68 4.13 17.85
CA ASN A 103 3.44 3.75 19.04
C ASN A 103 3.06 4.61 20.25
N LEU A 104 1.93 4.31 20.86
CA LEU A 104 1.47 5.05 22.03
C LEU A 104 2.10 4.49 23.32
N PRO A 105 2.43 5.37 24.29
CA PRO A 105 2.13 6.82 24.34
C PRO A 105 3.24 7.73 23.74
N PHE A 106 4.20 7.19 22.99
CA PHE A 106 5.39 7.93 22.54
C PHE A 106 5.13 8.83 21.33
N ASP A 107 4.23 8.43 20.42
CA ASP A 107 3.86 9.21 19.23
C ASP A 107 2.89 10.34 19.59
N THR A 108 3.38 11.24 20.47
CA THR A 108 2.61 12.42 20.88
C THR A 108 2.47 13.44 19.74
N PRO A 109 1.53 14.39 19.80
CA PRO A 109 1.44 15.50 18.84
C PRO A 109 2.77 16.21 18.61
N GLN A 110 3.55 16.43 19.68
CA GLN A 110 4.87 17.08 19.59
C GLN A 110 5.90 16.20 18.88
N ALA A 111 5.91 14.88 19.15
CA ALA A 111 6.78 13.92 18.47
C ALA A 111 6.43 13.84 16.99
N MET A 112 5.14 13.80 16.64
CA MET A 112 4.65 13.82 15.26
C MET A 112 5.02 15.12 14.52
N LYS A 113 4.96 16.27 15.20
CA LYS A 113 5.42 17.55 14.66
C LYS A 113 6.92 17.55 14.34
N ALA A 114 7.74 17.05 15.27
CA ALA A 114 9.18 16.93 15.09
C ALA A 114 9.52 15.96 13.94
N PHE A 115 8.82 14.83 13.86
CA PHE A 115 8.96 13.85 12.79
C PHE A 115 8.63 14.45 11.42
N ALA A 116 7.51 15.18 11.28
CA ALA A 116 7.11 15.87 10.04
C ALA A 116 8.21 16.80 9.52
N ARG A 117 8.73 17.66 10.42
CA ARG A 117 9.78 18.63 10.08
C ARG A 117 11.08 17.94 9.65
N LYS A 118 11.51 16.94 10.41
CA LYS A 118 12.76 16.21 10.15
C LYS A 118 12.74 15.50 8.78
N ASN A 119 11.56 15.03 8.34
CA ASN A 119 11.43 14.25 7.12
C ASN A 119 10.92 15.06 5.91
N GLY A 120 10.86 16.40 6.01
CA GLY A 120 10.49 17.27 4.89
C GLY A 120 9.03 17.12 4.42
N ALA A 121 8.17 16.60 5.31
CA ALA A 121 6.75 16.32 5.03
C ALA A 121 5.81 17.41 5.58
N ALA A 122 6.32 18.60 5.88
CA ALA A 122 5.53 19.72 6.36
C ALA A 122 4.83 20.41 5.16
N SER A 123 3.55 20.11 4.94
CA SER A 123 2.70 20.72 3.90
C SER A 123 1.34 21.05 4.51
N PRO A 124 0.65 22.12 4.06
CA PRO A 124 -0.70 22.44 4.54
C PRO A 124 -1.74 21.34 4.32
N ASN A 125 -1.53 20.49 3.31
CA ASN A 125 -2.42 19.36 2.98
C ASN A 125 -2.01 18.06 3.66
N TRP A 126 -0.98 18.06 4.51
CA TRP A 126 -0.44 16.89 5.18
C TRP A 126 -0.59 17.00 6.70
N LEU A 127 -1.45 16.19 7.25
CA LEU A 127 -1.73 16.12 8.67
C LEU A 127 -0.89 15.04 9.32
N PHE A 128 -0.33 15.34 10.49
CA PHE A 128 0.34 14.38 11.36
C PHE A 128 -0.53 14.20 12.60
N LEU A 129 -1.05 12.99 12.79
CA LEU A 129 -2.15 12.70 13.70
C LEU A 129 -1.74 11.67 14.76
N THR A 130 -2.25 11.85 15.96
CA THR A 130 -2.08 10.93 17.09
C THR A 130 -3.46 10.48 17.57
N PRO A 131 -3.81 9.19 17.54
CA PRO A 131 -4.99 8.65 18.19
C PRO A 131 -4.79 8.56 19.69
N ASP A 132 -5.87 8.35 20.44
CA ASP A 132 -5.77 7.85 21.82
C ASP A 132 -5.64 6.30 21.85
N ALA A 133 -5.33 5.76 23.03
CA ALA A 133 -5.08 4.33 23.18
C ALA A 133 -6.34 3.47 22.97
N GLU A 134 -7.53 4.02 23.20
CA GLU A 134 -8.81 3.32 23.00
C GLU A 134 -9.18 3.27 21.52
N THR A 135 -8.86 4.34 20.79
CA THR A 135 -9.16 4.49 19.34
C THR A 135 -8.23 3.65 18.46
N LEU A 136 -6.95 3.55 18.83
CA LEU A 136 -5.91 2.96 17.99
C LEU A 136 -6.25 1.54 17.47
N PRO A 137 -6.70 0.57 18.30
CA PRO A 137 -6.94 -0.79 17.82
C PRO A 137 -8.01 -0.88 16.72
N ALA A 138 -9.11 -0.15 16.88
CA ALA A 138 -10.17 -0.11 15.87
C ALA A 138 -9.72 0.61 14.59
N LEU A 139 -8.99 1.71 14.75
CA LEU A 139 -8.45 2.50 13.64
C LEU A 139 -7.53 1.66 12.75
N VAL A 140 -6.53 0.98 13.34
CA VAL A 140 -5.59 0.16 12.55
C VAL A 140 -6.28 -1.04 11.91
N ALA A 141 -7.26 -1.64 12.60
CA ALA A 141 -8.05 -2.74 12.07
C ALA A 141 -8.87 -2.33 10.84
N ASP A 142 -9.48 -1.14 10.84
CA ASP A 142 -10.21 -0.61 9.68
C ASP A 142 -9.33 -0.50 8.44
N PHE A 143 -8.08 -0.08 8.61
CA PHE A 143 -7.10 0.01 7.53
C PHE A 143 -6.45 -1.33 7.17
N GLY A 144 -6.75 -2.41 7.92
CA GLY A 144 -6.06 -3.69 7.79
C GLY A 144 -4.55 -3.56 8.05
N PHE A 145 -4.15 -2.63 8.92
CA PHE A 145 -2.77 -2.41 9.30
C PHE A 145 -2.41 -3.27 10.51
N ARG A 146 -1.67 -4.33 10.25
CA ARG A 146 -1.13 -5.23 11.28
C ARG A 146 0.29 -4.84 11.63
N TYR A 147 0.60 -4.78 12.93
CA TYR A 147 1.95 -4.58 13.43
C TYR A 147 2.19 -5.46 14.67
N GLU A 148 3.43 -5.83 14.88
CA GLU A 148 3.87 -6.64 16.03
C GLU A 148 5.09 -5.98 16.68
N ALA A 149 5.10 -5.88 18.01
CA ALA A 149 6.22 -5.32 18.74
C ALA A 149 7.39 -6.31 18.76
N THR A 150 8.60 -5.81 18.50
CA THR A 150 9.86 -6.56 18.55
C THR A 150 10.89 -5.84 19.40
N PRO A 151 11.97 -6.47 19.84
CA PRO A 151 13.04 -5.79 20.55
C PRO A 151 13.70 -4.66 19.76
N ALA A 152 13.59 -4.68 18.42
CA ALA A 152 14.14 -3.67 17.51
C ALA A 152 13.13 -2.56 17.13
N GLY A 153 11.89 -2.64 17.61
CA GLY A 153 10.81 -1.72 17.27
C GLY A 153 9.53 -2.45 16.91
N PHE A 154 9.05 -2.28 15.70
CA PHE A 154 7.81 -2.93 15.23
C PHE A 154 8.01 -3.51 13.84
N ASP A 155 7.54 -4.73 13.67
CA ASP A 155 7.38 -5.35 12.36
C ASP A 155 5.97 -5.07 11.83
N HIS A 156 5.86 -4.63 10.60
CA HIS A 156 4.61 -4.35 9.91
C HIS A 156 4.81 -4.28 8.40
N LEU A 157 3.73 -4.42 7.64
CA LEU A 157 3.77 -4.10 6.22
C LEU A 157 3.97 -2.60 6.00
N LEU A 158 4.85 -2.26 5.06
CA LEU A 158 4.95 -0.90 4.57
C LEU A 158 3.80 -0.67 3.60
N GLN A 159 2.75 0.01 4.06
CA GLN A 159 1.54 0.28 3.29
C GLN A 159 1.13 1.75 3.35
N VAL A 160 0.60 2.22 2.25
CA VAL A 160 -0.10 3.51 2.11
C VAL A 160 -1.52 3.21 1.64
N SER A 161 -2.51 3.68 2.37
CA SER A 161 -3.92 3.50 2.04
C SER A 161 -4.44 4.74 1.33
N ILE A 162 -5.09 4.57 0.19
CA ILE A 162 -5.80 5.65 -0.51
C ILE A 162 -7.29 5.43 -0.26
N VAL A 163 -7.93 6.46 0.31
CA VAL A 163 -9.33 6.47 0.71
C VAL A 163 -10.09 7.42 -0.21
N ASP A 164 -11.28 7.04 -0.64
CA ASP A 164 -12.13 7.84 -1.53
C ASP A 164 -12.79 9.03 -0.78
N GLN A 165 -13.51 9.86 -1.52
CA GLN A 165 -14.22 11.03 -1.00
C GLN A 165 -15.30 10.66 0.02
N GLN A 166 -15.81 9.43 -0.03
CA GLN A 166 -16.84 8.90 0.87
C GLN A 166 -16.23 8.29 2.14
N GLY A 167 -14.91 8.12 2.18
CA GLY A 167 -14.18 7.52 3.30
C GLY A 167 -14.06 6.00 3.21
N ARG A 168 -14.08 5.40 2.00
CA ARG A 168 -13.85 3.98 1.77
C ARG A 168 -12.43 3.77 1.29
N ILE A 169 -11.81 2.69 1.75
CA ILE A 169 -10.46 2.31 1.29
C ILE A 169 -10.53 1.90 -0.17
N TYR A 170 -9.96 2.73 -1.04
CA TYR A 170 -9.98 2.55 -2.49
C TYR A 170 -8.82 1.67 -2.97
N ARG A 171 -7.61 1.91 -2.43
CA ARG A 171 -6.39 1.20 -2.82
C ARG A 171 -5.41 1.06 -1.67
N GLN A 172 -4.69 -0.05 -1.62
CA GLN A 172 -3.51 -0.22 -0.79
C GLN A 172 -2.27 -0.23 -1.69
N VAL A 173 -1.25 0.54 -1.32
CA VAL A 173 0.05 0.61 -2.01
C VAL A 173 1.11 0.12 -1.03
N TYR A 174 1.99 -0.77 -1.48
CA TYR A 174 2.96 -1.45 -0.63
C TYR A 174 4.40 -1.15 -1.04
N GLY A 175 5.30 -1.26 -0.06
CA GLY A 175 6.74 -1.13 -0.23
C GLY A 175 7.31 0.14 0.39
N ASP A 176 8.64 0.16 0.49
CA ASP A 176 9.43 1.32 0.91
C ASP A 176 9.57 2.36 -0.20
N SER A 177 9.41 1.90 -1.43
CA SER A 177 9.36 2.66 -2.67
C SER A 177 8.34 2.02 -3.61
N PHE A 178 7.60 2.81 -4.35
CA PHE A 178 6.61 2.36 -5.33
C PHE A 178 6.64 3.26 -6.56
N ASP A 179 6.31 2.69 -7.70
CA ASP A 179 6.22 3.46 -8.93
C ASP A 179 5.15 4.54 -8.84
N ALA A 180 5.46 5.74 -9.32
CA ALA A 180 4.53 6.87 -9.30
C ALA A 180 3.12 6.54 -9.83
N PRO A 181 2.94 5.74 -10.89
CA PRO A 181 1.63 5.29 -11.35
C PRO A 181 0.79 4.56 -10.31
N LEU A 182 1.40 3.78 -9.41
CA LEU A 182 0.67 3.03 -8.38
C LEU A 182 0.08 3.94 -7.30
N PHE A 183 0.63 5.15 -7.14
CA PHE A 183 0.17 6.15 -6.21
C PHE A 183 -0.66 7.25 -6.88
N VAL A 184 -0.15 7.84 -7.95
CA VAL A 184 -0.80 8.96 -8.67
C VAL A 184 -2.04 8.49 -9.44
N GLY A 185 -2.00 7.29 -10.03
CA GLY A 185 -3.11 6.73 -10.82
C GLY A 185 -4.43 6.64 -10.06
N PRO A 186 -4.48 5.98 -8.88
CA PRO A 186 -5.68 5.93 -8.06
C PRO A 186 -6.22 7.31 -7.66
N LEU A 187 -5.34 8.26 -7.35
CA LEU A 187 -5.74 9.63 -7.03
C LEU A 187 -6.35 10.35 -8.23
N LEU A 188 -5.80 10.16 -9.44
CA LEU A 188 -6.38 10.68 -10.69
C LEU A 188 -7.75 10.07 -10.97
N GLN A 189 -7.90 8.75 -10.80
CA GLN A 189 -9.19 8.06 -10.95
C GLN A 189 -10.25 8.62 -10.01
N LEU A 190 -9.91 8.83 -8.73
CA LEU A 190 -10.80 9.41 -7.74
C LEU A 190 -11.14 10.88 -8.06
N ALA A 191 -10.18 11.67 -8.51
CA ALA A 191 -10.42 13.07 -8.89
C ALA A 191 -11.38 13.20 -10.09
N GLN A 192 -11.40 12.20 -10.99
CA GLN A 192 -12.31 12.10 -12.13
C GLN A 192 -13.66 11.47 -11.79
N ASN A 193 -13.95 11.19 -10.52
CA ASN A 193 -15.12 10.44 -10.05
C ASN A 193 -15.29 9.08 -10.73
N ALA A 194 -14.17 8.42 -11.09
CA ALA A 194 -14.20 7.08 -11.65
C ALA A 194 -14.75 6.08 -10.63
N PRO A 195 -15.64 5.15 -11.04
CA PRO A 195 -16.22 4.19 -10.10
C PRO A 195 -15.15 3.30 -9.48
N VAL A 196 -15.36 2.91 -8.20
CA VAL A 196 -14.49 1.98 -7.48
C VAL A 196 -14.38 0.68 -8.28
N PRO A 197 -13.18 0.19 -8.63
CA PRO A 197 -13.02 -1.09 -9.29
C PRO A 197 -13.38 -2.22 -8.29
N ALA A 198 -14.62 -2.62 -8.24
CA ALA A 198 -15.04 -3.78 -7.47
C ALA A 198 -14.77 -5.02 -8.33
N GLY A 199 -13.80 -5.87 -7.94
CA GLY A 199 -13.63 -7.29 -8.27
C GLY A 199 -14.01 -7.84 -9.65
N SER A 200 -14.13 -7.00 -10.68
CA SER A 200 -14.64 -7.32 -12.00
C SER A 200 -13.50 -7.42 -13.04
N VAL A 201 -13.82 -8.01 -14.18
CA VAL A 201 -12.93 -8.01 -15.38
C VAL A 201 -12.46 -6.58 -15.70
N GLN A 202 -13.24 -5.57 -15.42
CA GLN A 202 -12.87 -4.16 -15.54
C GLN A 202 -11.73 -3.75 -14.63
N ALA A 203 -11.73 -4.20 -13.36
CA ALA A 203 -10.61 -3.94 -12.44
C ALA A 203 -9.31 -4.60 -12.93
N PHE A 204 -9.41 -5.80 -13.49
CA PHE A 204 -8.29 -6.48 -14.14
C PHE A 204 -7.78 -5.72 -15.36
N LEU A 205 -8.67 -5.27 -16.24
CA LEU A 205 -8.32 -4.49 -17.44
C LEU A 205 -7.71 -3.13 -17.07
N GLU A 206 -8.20 -2.45 -16.04
CA GLU A 206 -7.61 -1.22 -15.51
C GLU A 206 -6.19 -1.49 -14.95
N GLN A 207 -6.00 -2.61 -14.27
CA GLN A 207 -4.69 -3.02 -13.75
C GLN A 207 -3.70 -3.35 -14.88
N VAL A 208 -4.17 -4.01 -15.96
CA VAL A 208 -3.38 -4.26 -17.17
C VAL A 208 -3.05 -2.93 -17.87
N LYS A 209 -4.00 -2.00 -17.96
CA LYS A 209 -3.78 -0.67 -18.52
C LYS A 209 -2.71 0.11 -17.76
N LEU A 210 -2.72 0.04 -16.42
CA LEU A 210 -1.68 0.66 -15.56
C LEU A 210 -0.30 0.02 -15.79
N LEU A 211 -0.22 -1.29 -15.99
CA LEU A 211 1.04 -1.99 -16.32
C LEU A 211 1.59 -1.60 -17.70
N CYS A 212 0.71 -1.28 -18.65
CA CYS A 212 1.08 -0.88 -20.01
C CYS A 212 1.33 0.63 -20.16
N THR A 213 1.20 1.43 -19.10
CA THR A 213 1.40 2.88 -19.17
C THR A 213 2.51 3.31 -18.21
N VAL A 214 3.33 4.26 -18.66
CA VAL A 214 4.33 4.97 -17.83
C VAL A 214 3.84 6.39 -17.59
N TYR A 215 3.86 6.82 -16.35
CA TYR A 215 3.58 8.21 -16.01
C TYR A 215 4.75 9.09 -16.46
N ASP A 216 4.46 10.13 -17.24
CA ASP A 216 5.44 11.14 -17.65
C ASP A 216 5.29 12.38 -16.75
N PRO A 217 6.22 12.57 -15.78
CA PRO A 217 6.15 13.69 -14.83
C PRO A 217 6.24 15.05 -15.51
N SER A 218 6.92 15.11 -16.65
CA SER A 218 7.12 16.38 -17.39
C SER A 218 5.86 16.83 -18.13
N ALA A 219 5.03 15.86 -18.55
CA ALA A 219 3.78 16.11 -19.28
C ALA A 219 2.53 15.98 -18.40
N GLY A 220 2.67 15.55 -17.11
CA GLY A 220 1.55 15.35 -16.17
C GLY A 220 0.52 14.31 -16.65
N ARG A 221 0.90 13.37 -17.53
CA ARG A 221 -0.01 12.39 -18.14
C ARG A 221 0.63 11.03 -18.33
N TYR A 222 -0.21 9.99 -18.39
CA TYR A 222 0.21 8.65 -18.75
C TYR A 222 0.53 8.53 -20.22
N ARG A 223 1.66 7.89 -20.54
CA ARG A 223 2.03 7.48 -21.91
C ARG A 223 2.07 5.96 -21.99
N LEU A 224 1.71 5.42 -23.15
CA LEU A 224 1.82 3.99 -23.40
C LEU A 224 3.28 3.55 -23.34
N ASN A 225 3.55 2.50 -22.56
CA ASN A 225 4.84 1.84 -22.52
C ASN A 225 4.92 0.83 -23.66
N TYR A 226 5.46 1.28 -24.78
CA TYR A 226 5.60 0.42 -25.98
C TYR A 226 6.47 -0.82 -25.73
N VAL A 227 7.43 -0.75 -24.78
CA VAL A 227 8.29 -1.89 -24.45
C VAL A 227 7.46 -3.04 -23.87
N VAL A 228 6.63 -2.77 -22.87
CA VAL A 228 5.74 -3.78 -22.26
C VAL A 228 4.74 -4.34 -23.28
N ILE A 229 4.21 -3.48 -24.16
CA ILE A 229 3.28 -3.91 -25.21
C ILE A 229 3.98 -4.86 -26.20
N ILE A 230 5.21 -4.54 -26.62
CA ILE A 230 6.00 -5.38 -27.53
C ILE A 230 6.34 -6.72 -26.84
N GLU A 231 6.77 -6.71 -25.58
CA GLU A 231 7.06 -7.94 -24.82
C GLU A 231 5.83 -8.84 -24.70
N LEU A 232 4.66 -8.29 -24.42
CA LEU A 232 3.40 -9.02 -24.38
C LEU A 232 3.02 -9.61 -25.73
N LEU A 233 3.18 -8.86 -26.83
CA LEU A 233 2.89 -9.33 -28.18
C LEU A 233 3.85 -10.46 -28.60
N VAL A 234 5.15 -10.30 -28.34
CA VAL A 234 6.16 -11.32 -28.64
C VAL A 234 5.90 -12.57 -27.81
N GLY A 235 5.70 -12.45 -26.49
CA GLY A 235 5.41 -13.58 -25.60
C GLY A 235 4.15 -14.35 -26.01
N THR A 236 3.08 -13.63 -26.34
CA THR A 236 1.82 -14.22 -26.81
C THR A 236 2.00 -14.92 -28.16
N SER A 237 2.74 -14.34 -29.09
CA SER A 237 3.02 -14.93 -30.41
C SER A 237 3.82 -16.22 -30.29
N VAL A 238 4.84 -16.26 -29.44
CA VAL A 238 5.65 -17.45 -29.17
C VAL A 238 4.79 -18.56 -28.55
N MET A 239 3.93 -18.20 -27.60
CA MET A 239 3.04 -19.16 -26.93
C MET A 239 2.02 -19.75 -27.89
N LEU A 240 1.37 -18.92 -28.72
CA LEU A 240 0.42 -19.37 -29.74
C LEU A 240 1.10 -20.22 -30.82
N GLY A 241 2.31 -19.85 -31.24
CA GLY A 241 3.13 -20.63 -32.17
C GLY A 241 3.48 -22.02 -31.61
N GLY A 242 3.88 -22.08 -30.32
CA GLY A 242 4.17 -23.34 -29.64
C GLY A 242 2.93 -24.24 -29.52
N ILE A 243 1.80 -23.69 -29.12
CA ILE A 243 0.53 -24.43 -29.04
C ILE A 243 0.12 -24.93 -30.46
N GLY A 244 0.21 -24.07 -31.45
CA GLY A 244 -0.08 -24.43 -32.85
C GLY A 244 0.80 -25.57 -33.38
N PHE A 245 2.10 -25.49 -33.10
CA PHE A 245 3.06 -26.54 -33.46
C PHE A 245 2.70 -27.87 -32.78
N VAL A 246 2.44 -27.89 -31.50
CA VAL A 246 2.05 -29.10 -30.77
C VAL A 246 0.75 -29.67 -31.27
N ALA A 247 -0.24 -28.82 -31.58
CA ALA A 247 -1.53 -29.24 -32.11
C ALA A 247 -1.41 -29.87 -33.52
N VAL A 248 -0.58 -29.27 -34.38
CA VAL A 248 -0.32 -29.81 -35.74
C VAL A 248 0.42 -31.16 -35.65
N GLU A 249 1.45 -31.24 -34.80
CA GLU A 249 2.23 -32.48 -34.62
C GLU A 249 1.35 -33.60 -34.02
N TRP A 250 0.51 -33.29 -33.05
CA TRP A 250 -0.44 -34.25 -32.50
C TRP A 250 -1.46 -34.74 -33.53
N ARG A 251 -2.00 -33.86 -34.39
CA ARG A 251 -2.89 -34.23 -35.49
C ARG A 251 -2.18 -35.10 -36.51
N ARG A 252 -0.89 -34.83 -36.83
CA ARG A 252 -0.08 -35.65 -37.76
C ARG A 252 0.11 -37.06 -37.19
N ARG A 253 0.50 -37.21 -35.95
CA ARG A 253 0.68 -38.50 -35.27
C ARG A 253 -0.60 -39.32 -35.22
N ARG A 254 -1.76 -38.72 -34.97
CA ARG A 254 -3.04 -39.40 -35.01
C ARG A 254 -3.40 -39.93 -36.40
N ARG A 255 -3.04 -39.20 -37.43
CA ARG A 255 -3.33 -39.65 -38.85
C ARG A 255 -2.43 -40.80 -39.29
N THR A 256 -1.18 -40.89 -38.77
CA THR A 256 -0.29 -42.01 -39.05
C THR A 256 -0.73 -43.29 -38.32
N HIS A 257 -1.26 -43.21 -37.13
CA HIS A 257 -1.81 -44.38 -36.40
C HIS A 257 -3.16 -44.88 -36.94
N ALA A 258 -3.90 -44.09 -37.68
CA ALA A 258 -5.18 -44.49 -38.27
C ALA A 258 -5.04 -45.13 -39.66
N ARG A 259 -3.79 -45.21 -40.24
CA ARG A 259 -3.50 -45.78 -41.54
C ARG A 259 -2.63 -47.06 -41.50
N GLY A 260 -2.21 -47.52 -40.31
CA GLY A 260 -1.58 -48.80 -40.09
C GLY A 260 -2.53 -49.74 -39.35
#